data_5778262b7142088be8b754ebcc7b550f
#
_entry.id   5778262b7142088be8b754ebcc7b550f
#
_cell.length_a   1.000
_cell.length_b   1.000
_cell.length_c   1.000
_cell.angle_alpha   90.00
_cell.angle_beta   90.00
_cell.angle_gamma   90.00
#
_symmetry.space_group_name_H-M   'P 1'
#
loop_
_entity.id
_entity.type
_entity.pdbx_description
1 polymer ?
#
loop_
_entity_poly.entity_id
_entity_poly.type
_entity_poly.pdbx_seq_one_letter_code
_entity_poly.pdbx_strand_id
1 'polypeptide(L)'
;MTIVYSAKKIITMNPSRPITTHVAVRDGKILGTGDLDELHKWGEFELDNSFENKIIMPGFVEGHAHTMEGTLWRYVYCGFFDRTDPDGNTWEGAKTIDTVVERLIKADKKIKDPNAPLSGWQLDPIYMNNKRVSRKDLDKVSETRPIGILHASGHIMNVNSKALELGGLMKTGINHPGIPLGKDGYPTGELYGPDAMTPIGIHVGFNRSMTDSDKDGLVAFGKLCVRTGVTTVTDLAARLTEEGVEAMLQITGEKNYPTRVVPLKVFLGATPKETIELVKSLKKKSTDRLRLGRIKAVADGSIQGFSARMRWPGYHNGAPNGLWYTAPDQLSELYELALVAGIQVHTHTNGDEATEMALDMLEGALKKHASPDHRFTLQHCQLADTAQFRRMKKLEMCVNLFANHHYYWGDEHYKLTVGPDRALKMNACKTALNTGVPMAIHSDAPVTPLGPLFTAWCAVNRLTASGRVQGEEERITIEDAMYAITLGAAYTLHMDGEVGSLETGKSADFAILEEDPYLCAPDELKNVKVWGTMQGGRIFDAKTL
;
A
#
# COMPACT_ATOMS: atom_id res chain seq x y z
N MET A 1 -11.69 32.34 10.98
CA MET A 1 -12.87 32.09 11.81
C MET A 1 -12.71 30.73 12.46
N THR A 2 -13.07 30.58 13.72
CA THR A 2 -13.07 29.29 14.41
C THR A 2 -14.38 28.57 14.15
N ILE A 3 -14.32 27.30 13.81
CA ILE A 3 -15.49 26.43 13.69
C ILE A 3 -15.35 25.35 14.76
N VAL A 4 -16.41 25.11 15.52
CA VAL A 4 -16.51 24.00 16.47
C VAL A 4 -17.45 22.95 15.88
N TYR A 5 -16.91 21.78 15.59
CA TYR A 5 -17.70 20.65 15.10
C TYR A 5 -18.19 19.83 16.29
N SER A 6 -19.50 19.54 16.31
CA SER A 6 -20.10 18.59 17.25
C SER A 6 -20.24 17.21 16.63
N ALA A 7 -20.04 16.17 17.43
CA ALA A 7 -20.24 14.79 17.00
C ALA A 7 -20.87 13.97 18.12
N LYS A 8 -21.54 12.86 17.77
CA LYS A 8 -22.03 11.88 18.73
C LYS A 8 -20.91 11.38 19.65
N LYS A 9 -19.74 11.16 19.08
CA LYS A 9 -18.51 10.78 19.77
C LYS A 9 -17.30 11.16 18.94
N ILE A 10 -16.29 11.69 19.57
CA ILE A 10 -14.98 11.96 18.97
C ILE A 10 -13.95 11.08 19.68
N ILE A 11 -13.32 10.18 18.94
CA ILE A 11 -12.23 9.30 19.38
C ILE A 11 -10.94 9.98 18.98
N THR A 12 -10.17 10.47 19.96
CA THR A 12 -9.07 11.41 19.66
C THR A 12 -7.72 10.74 19.38
N MET A 13 -7.54 9.48 19.76
CA MET A 13 -6.22 8.81 19.83
C MET A 13 -5.21 9.53 20.73
N ASN A 14 -5.66 10.45 21.57
CA ASN A 14 -4.87 11.10 22.61
C ASN A 14 -5.13 10.43 23.97
N PRO A 15 -4.14 9.77 24.59
CA PRO A 15 -4.34 9.07 25.86
C PRO A 15 -4.82 9.99 27.01
N SER A 16 -4.49 11.29 26.95
CA SER A 16 -4.90 12.27 27.96
C SER A 16 -6.38 12.68 27.85
N ARG A 17 -7.00 12.51 26.68
CA ARG A 17 -8.40 12.78 26.40
C ARG A 17 -8.91 11.84 25.32
N PRO A 18 -9.11 10.58 25.59
CA PRO A 18 -9.39 9.57 24.56
C PRO A 18 -10.74 9.78 23.85
N ILE A 19 -11.72 10.36 24.54
CA ILE A 19 -13.08 10.59 24.02
C ILE A 19 -13.55 12.00 24.38
N THR A 20 -14.26 12.61 23.43
CA THR A 20 -14.94 13.91 23.62
C THR A 20 -16.13 14.02 22.68
N THR A 21 -16.80 15.19 22.62
CA THR A 21 -17.95 15.46 21.73
C THR A 21 -17.73 16.63 20.80
N HIS A 22 -16.75 17.49 21.06
CA HIS A 22 -16.49 18.68 20.23
C HIS A 22 -15.01 18.83 19.90
N VAL A 23 -14.75 19.43 18.73
CA VAL A 23 -13.40 19.80 18.26
C VAL A 23 -13.43 21.19 17.62
N ALA A 24 -12.56 22.09 18.11
CA ALA A 24 -12.41 23.44 17.56
C ALA A 24 -11.32 23.43 16.48
N VAL A 25 -11.63 24.01 15.32
CA VAL A 25 -10.75 24.08 14.13
C VAL A 25 -10.62 25.53 13.67
N ARG A 26 -9.40 25.96 13.37
CA ARG A 26 -9.09 27.24 12.74
C ARG A 26 -7.94 27.07 11.77
N ASP A 27 -8.06 27.63 10.56
CA ASP A 27 -7.01 27.62 9.53
C ASP A 27 -6.43 26.20 9.24
N GLY A 28 -7.32 25.21 9.24
CA GLY A 28 -6.95 23.81 9.00
C GLY A 28 -6.25 23.10 10.16
N LYS A 29 -6.17 23.73 11.34
CA LYS A 29 -5.53 23.18 12.55
C LYS A 29 -6.55 22.99 13.67
N ILE A 30 -6.31 21.98 14.49
CA ILE A 30 -7.06 21.72 15.73
C ILE A 30 -6.58 22.72 16.78
N LEU A 31 -7.51 23.52 17.33
CA LEU A 31 -7.25 24.39 18.48
C LEU A 31 -7.39 23.63 19.81
N GLY A 32 -8.35 22.71 19.87
CA GLY A 32 -8.61 21.90 21.04
C GLY A 32 -9.75 20.94 20.84
N THR A 33 -9.83 19.97 21.71
CA THR A 33 -10.93 19.01 21.85
C THR A 33 -11.48 19.08 23.26
N GLY A 34 -12.80 18.91 23.45
CA GLY A 34 -13.42 19.02 24.77
C GLY A 34 -14.94 18.96 24.68
N ASP A 35 -15.62 19.39 25.75
CA ASP A 35 -17.00 19.78 25.69
C ASP A 35 -17.12 21.23 25.17
N LEU A 36 -18.35 21.68 24.95
CA LEU A 36 -18.58 23.00 24.36
C LEU A 36 -18.09 24.12 25.28
N ASP A 37 -18.30 23.98 26.62
CA ASP A 37 -17.89 24.98 27.62
C ASP A 37 -16.37 25.13 27.69
N GLU A 38 -15.63 24.00 27.59
CA GLU A 38 -14.17 24.04 27.54
C GLU A 38 -13.65 24.77 26.29
N LEU A 39 -14.38 24.71 25.16
CA LEU A 39 -13.94 25.31 23.92
C LEU A 39 -14.22 26.82 23.82
N HIS A 40 -15.06 27.39 24.67
CA HIS A 40 -15.27 28.85 24.79
C HIS A 40 -13.97 29.62 25.07
N LYS A 41 -12.97 29.00 25.68
CA LYS A 41 -11.66 29.61 25.92
C LYS A 41 -10.89 29.97 24.64
N TRP A 42 -11.30 29.43 23.48
CA TRP A 42 -10.70 29.74 22.18
C TRP A 42 -11.33 30.98 21.50
N GLY A 43 -12.24 31.68 22.19
CA GLY A 43 -12.94 32.86 21.73
C GLY A 43 -14.24 32.52 21.00
N GLU A 44 -14.77 33.49 20.24
CA GLU A 44 -15.99 33.29 19.46
C GLU A 44 -15.78 32.25 18.36
N PHE A 45 -16.79 31.45 18.13
CA PHE A 45 -16.78 30.38 17.12
C PHE A 45 -18.18 30.19 16.50
N GLU A 46 -18.22 29.62 15.34
CA GLU A 46 -19.42 29.07 14.72
C GLU A 46 -19.53 27.58 15.11
N LEU A 47 -20.73 27.18 15.59
CA LEU A 47 -21.03 25.79 15.91
C LEU A 47 -21.57 25.08 14.66
N ASP A 48 -20.90 24.02 14.24
CA ASP A 48 -21.29 23.14 13.13
C ASP A 48 -21.77 21.79 13.66
N ASN A 49 -23.06 21.51 13.51
CA ASN A 49 -23.71 20.26 13.94
C ASN A 49 -23.82 19.21 12.82
N SER A 50 -23.13 19.37 11.68
CA SER A 50 -23.22 18.45 10.55
C SER A 50 -22.86 17.01 10.91
N PHE A 51 -22.09 16.80 11.99
CA PHE A 51 -21.63 15.49 12.43
C PHE A 51 -22.24 15.05 13.76
N GLU A 52 -23.31 15.72 14.27
CA GLU A 52 -23.92 15.41 15.59
C GLU A 52 -24.32 13.93 15.77
N ASN A 53 -24.64 13.24 14.66
CA ASN A 53 -25.02 11.82 14.64
C ASN A 53 -23.89 10.90 14.13
N LYS A 54 -22.66 11.40 13.96
CA LYS A 54 -21.50 10.67 13.42
C LYS A 54 -20.43 10.44 14.50
N ILE A 55 -19.50 9.57 14.16
CA ILE A 55 -18.29 9.34 14.94
C ILE A 55 -17.13 10.01 14.19
N ILE A 56 -16.38 10.84 14.89
CA ILE A 56 -15.15 11.44 14.35
C ILE A 56 -13.94 10.71 14.95
N MET A 57 -13.02 10.35 14.07
CA MET A 57 -11.69 9.86 14.42
C MET A 57 -10.62 10.69 13.71
N PRO A 58 -9.33 10.60 14.13
CA PRO A 58 -8.25 11.07 13.28
C PRO A 58 -8.37 10.45 11.89
N GLY A 59 -8.14 11.23 10.86
CA GLY A 59 -8.09 10.70 9.50
C GLY A 59 -7.11 9.54 9.42
N PHE A 60 -7.51 8.46 8.76
CA PHE A 60 -6.68 7.27 8.66
C PHE A 60 -5.41 7.58 7.87
N VAL A 61 -4.32 6.94 8.29
CA VAL A 61 -3.00 7.06 7.67
C VAL A 61 -2.66 5.73 7.02
N GLU A 62 -2.64 5.70 5.70
CA GLU A 62 -2.18 4.52 4.96
C GLU A 62 -0.66 4.57 4.80
N GLY A 63 0.01 3.77 5.61
CA GLY A 63 1.48 3.76 5.71
C GLY A 63 2.19 3.00 4.58
N HIS A 64 1.45 2.30 3.71
CA HIS A 64 1.98 1.62 2.52
C HIS A 64 0.90 1.44 1.45
N ALA A 65 0.95 2.30 0.46
CA ALA A 65 0.15 2.21 -0.75
C ALA A 65 0.95 2.72 -1.95
N HIS A 66 0.35 2.56 -3.14
CA HIS A 66 0.86 3.09 -4.41
C HIS A 66 -0.25 3.86 -5.10
N THR A 67 -0.05 5.14 -5.31
CA THR A 67 -1.06 6.04 -5.91
C THR A 67 -1.42 5.65 -7.35
N MET A 68 -0.59 4.80 -7.98
CA MET A 68 -0.88 4.21 -9.30
C MET A 68 -2.22 3.45 -9.36
N GLU A 69 -2.82 3.04 -8.24
CA GLU A 69 -4.14 2.41 -8.25
C GLU A 69 -5.19 3.28 -8.94
N GLY A 70 -5.15 4.59 -8.75
CA GLY A 70 -6.07 5.49 -9.46
C GLY A 70 -5.93 5.41 -10.98
N THR A 71 -4.69 5.28 -11.49
CA THR A 71 -4.42 5.10 -12.92
C THR A 71 -4.86 3.73 -13.43
N LEU A 72 -4.69 2.66 -12.62
CA LEU A 72 -5.04 1.30 -13.00
C LEU A 72 -6.53 1.12 -13.29
N TRP A 73 -7.40 1.91 -12.71
CA TRP A 73 -8.84 1.85 -12.97
C TRP A 73 -9.25 2.28 -14.40
N ARG A 74 -8.33 2.80 -15.21
CA ARG A 74 -8.53 3.01 -16.65
C ARG A 74 -8.46 1.70 -17.44
N TYR A 75 -7.90 0.65 -16.86
CA TYR A 75 -7.71 -0.66 -17.47
C TYR A 75 -8.74 -1.66 -16.97
N VAL A 76 -8.85 -2.79 -17.66
CA VAL A 76 -9.83 -3.82 -17.33
C VAL A 76 -9.44 -4.53 -16.03
N TYR A 77 -10.33 -4.50 -15.05
CA TYR A 77 -10.13 -5.26 -13.82
C TYR A 77 -10.27 -6.76 -14.08
N CYS A 78 -9.22 -7.53 -13.81
CA CYS A 78 -9.13 -8.98 -14.02
C CYS A 78 -8.90 -9.75 -12.71
N GLY A 79 -9.09 -9.10 -11.56
CA GLY A 79 -8.83 -9.70 -10.25
C GLY A 79 -9.85 -10.78 -9.87
N PHE A 80 -9.42 -11.69 -8.99
CA PHE A 80 -10.23 -12.81 -8.50
C PHE A 80 -11.32 -12.39 -7.48
N PHE A 81 -11.04 -11.38 -6.67
CA PHE A 81 -11.96 -10.86 -5.66
C PHE A 81 -12.77 -9.69 -6.20
N ASP A 82 -13.92 -9.41 -5.59
CA ASP A 82 -14.69 -8.21 -5.87
C ASP A 82 -13.91 -6.98 -5.43
N ARG A 83 -14.04 -5.85 -6.17
CA ARG A 83 -13.33 -4.62 -5.86
C ARG A 83 -14.16 -3.40 -6.23
N THR A 84 -14.11 -2.37 -5.38
CA THR A 84 -14.81 -1.10 -5.62
C THR A 84 -13.88 -0.11 -6.32
N ASP A 85 -14.37 0.53 -7.38
CA ASP A 85 -13.66 1.55 -8.13
C ASP A 85 -13.72 2.94 -7.45
N PRO A 86 -12.97 3.95 -7.95
CA PRO A 86 -12.98 5.30 -7.40
C PRO A 86 -14.37 5.97 -7.39
N ASP A 87 -15.27 5.59 -8.30
CA ASP A 87 -16.62 6.14 -8.39
C ASP A 87 -17.62 5.39 -7.51
N GLY A 88 -17.18 4.32 -6.82
CA GLY A 88 -17.99 3.54 -5.88
C GLY A 88 -18.73 2.37 -6.52
N ASN A 89 -18.43 2.02 -7.78
CA ASN A 89 -19.02 0.85 -8.42
C ASN A 89 -18.25 -0.42 -8.01
N THR A 90 -18.98 -1.50 -7.71
CA THR A 90 -18.37 -2.80 -7.41
C THR A 90 -18.18 -3.60 -8.69
N TRP A 91 -16.96 -4.05 -8.91
CA TRP A 91 -16.57 -4.95 -9.98
C TRP A 91 -16.44 -6.37 -9.43
N GLU A 92 -17.25 -7.27 -9.94
CA GLU A 92 -17.18 -8.69 -9.56
C GLU A 92 -15.84 -9.31 -9.94
N GLY A 93 -15.32 -10.20 -9.10
CA GLY A 93 -14.09 -10.92 -9.35
C GLY A 93 -14.20 -11.93 -10.50
N ALA A 94 -13.13 -12.06 -11.28
CA ALA A 94 -13.00 -13.07 -12.32
C ALA A 94 -12.46 -14.37 -11.72
N LYS A 95 -13.32 -15.39 -11.56
CA LYS A 95 -12.97 -16.64 -10.87
C LYS A 95 -12.26 -17.68 -11.74
N THR A 96 -12.27 -17.49 -13.06
CA THR A 96 -11.65 -18.39 -14.03
C THR A 96 -10.93 -17.61 -15.15
N ILE A 97 -10.01 -18.27 -15.84
CA ILE A 97 -9.35 -17.69 -17.02
C ILE A 97 -10.37 -17.35 -18.11
N ASP A 98 -11.38 -18.21 -18.31
CA ASP A 98 -12.41 -17.96 -19.31
C ASP A 98 -13.20 -16.69 -19.00
N THR A 99 -13.52 -16.43 -17.72
CA THR A 99 -14.15 -15.17 -17.29
C THR A 99 -13.25 -13.96 -17.55
N VAL A 100 -11.94 -14.07 -17.35
CA VAL A 100 -10.97 -13.01 -17.69
C VAL A 100 -11.00 -12.73 -19.20
N VAL A 101 -10.91 -13.78 -20.03
CA VAL A 101 -10.95 -13.68 -21.49
C VAL A 101 -12.27 -13.05 -21.97
N GLU A 102 -13.41 -13.51 -21.48
CA GLU A 102 -14.72 -12.92 -21.81
C GLU A 102 -14.83 -11.45 -21.46
N ARG A 103 -14.27 -11.04 -20.30
CA ARG A 103 -14.25 -9.64 -19.88
C ARG A 103 -13.40 -8.78 -20.83
N LEU A 104 -12.25 -9.29 -21.21
CA LEU A 104 -11.38 -8.62 -22.21
C LEU A 104 -12.04 -8.53 -23.57
N ILE A 105 -12.74 -9.59 -24.05
CA ILE A 105 -13.51 -9.55 -25.32
C ILE A 105 -14.60 -8.46 -25.26
N LYS A 106 -15.31 -8.34 -24.13
CA LYS A 106 -16.31 -7.28 -23.98
C LYS A 106 -15.69 -5.87 -23.99
N ALA A 107 -14.48 -5.73 -23.44
CA ALA A 107 -13.74 -4.47 -23.46
C ALA A 107 -13.19 -4.15 -24.86
N ASP A 108 -12.63 -5.14 -25.55
CA ASP A 108 -12.09 -4.98 -26.92
C ASP A 108 -13.13 -4.41 -27.88
N LYS A 109 -14.38 -4.91 -27.82
CA LYS A 109 -15.50 -4.43 -28.65
C LYS A 109 -15.83 -2.93 -28.46
N LYS A 110 -15.43 -2.33 -27.32
CA LYS A 110 -15.68 -0.91 -27.01
C LYS A 110 -14.57 0.01 -27.51
N ILE A 111 -13.41 -0.54 -27.84
CA ILE A 111 -12.24 0.24 -28.29
C ILE A 111 -12.34 0.47 -29.79
N LYS A 112 -12.58 1.72 -30.18
CA LYS A 112 -12.77 2.10 -31.60
C LYS A 112 -11.48 2.11 -32.41
N ASP A 113 -10.36 2.51 -31.78
CA ASP A 113 -9.06 2.56 -32.47
C ASP A 113 -8.47 1.14 -32.54
N PRO A 114 -8.26 0.60 -33.75
CA PRO A 114 -7.71 -0.74 -33.94
C PRO A 114 -6.25 -0.87 -33.46
N ASN A 115 -5.51 0.24 -33.35
CA ASN A 115 -4.12 0.27 -32.88
C ASN A 115 -3.98 0.49 -31.39
N ALA A 116 -5.05 0.90 -30.69
CA ALA A 116 -4.99 1.09 -29.26
C ALA A 116 -4.80 -0.25 -28.54
N PRO A 117 -3.91 -0.33 -27.53
CA PRO A 117 -3.74 -1.55 -26.75
C PRO A 117 -4.96 -1.85 -25.89
N LEU A 118 -5.09 -3.12 -25.49
CA LEU A 118 -6.03 -3.54 -24.46
C LEU A 118 -5.26 -4.00 -23.23
N SER A 119 -5.45 -3.33 -22.11
CA SER A 119 -4.73 -3.58 -20.88
C SER A 119 -5.67 -4.07 -19.79
N GLY A 120 -5.23 -5.08 -19.04
CA GLY A 120 -5.91 -5.58 -17.85
C GLY A 120 -4.96 -5.57 -16.65
N TRP A 121 -5.50 -5.69 -15.45
CA TRP A 121 -4.70 -5.70 -14.22
C TRP A 121 -5.32 -6.57 -13.13
N GLN A 122 -4.52 -6.89 -12.10
CA GLN A 122 -4.90 -7.65 -10.90
C GLN A 122 -5.08 -9.16 -11.11
N LEU A 123 -4.61 -9.72 -12.21
CA LEU A 123 -4.62 -11.18 -12.37
C LEU A 123 -3.71 -11.85 -11.32
N ASP A 124 -4.18 -12.93 -10.70
CA ASP A 124 -3.33 -13.80 -9.90
C ASP A 124 -3.73 -15.27 -10.09
N PRO A 125 -2.94 -16.04 -10.85
CA PRO A 125 -3.24 -17.44 -11.14
C PRO A 125 -3.26 -18.37 -9.93
N ILE A 126 -2.70 -17.96 -8.80
CA ILE A 126 -2.65 -18.79 -7.57
C ILE A 126 -4.07 -19.19 -7.12
N TYR A 127 -5.05 -18.29 -7.28
CA TYR A 127 -6.46 -18.55 -6.95
C TYR A 127 -7.17 -19.44 -7.96
N MET A 128 -6.57 -19.66 -9.13
CA MET A 128 -7.11 -20.49 -10.23
C MET A 128 -6.37 -21.81 -10.33
N ASN A 129 -6.03 -22.41 -9.18
CA ASN A 129 -5.21 -23.63 -9.09
C ASN A 129 -3.87 -23.51 -9.83
N ASN A 130 -3.29 -22.32 -9.81
CA ASN A 130 -2.03 -21.95 -10.49
C ASN A 130 -2.07 -22.22 -12.01
N LYS A 131 -3.26 -22.26 -12.62
CA LYS A 131 -3.41 -22.37 -14.07
C LYS A 131 -2.95 -21.08 -14.73
N ARG A 132 -1.89 -21.18 -15.53
CA ARG A 132 -1.24 -20.01 -16.14
C ARG A 132 -1.98 -19.55 -17.38
N VAL A 133 -2.14 -18.24 -17.54
CA VAL A 133 -2.68 -17.62 -18.76
C VAL A 133 -1.57 -17.61 -19.82
N SER A 134 -1.85 -18.16 -20.98
CA SER A 134 -0.91 -18.19 -22.10
C SER A 134 -1.23 -17.09 -23.15
N ARG A 135 -0.25 -16.80 -24.02
CA ARG A 135 -0.48 -15.94 -25.19
C ARG A 135 -1.69 -16.39 -26.03
N LYS A 136 -1.85 -17.72 -26.18
CA LYS A 136 -2.96 -18.33 -26.94
C LYS A 136 -4.34 -18.10 -26.29
N ASP A 137 -4.40 -17.97 -24.98
CA ASP A 137 -5.65 -17.59 -24.30
C ASP A 137 -6.01 -16.14 -24.60
N LEU A 138 -5.03 -15.25 -24.65
CA LEU A 138 -5.22 -13.84 -24.99
C LEU A 138 -5.41 -13.61 -26.52
N ASP A 139 -4.85 -14.45 -27.37
CA ASP A 139 -5.11 -14.44 -28.82
C ASP A 139 -6.59 -14.68 -29.15
N LYS A 140 -7.34 -15.41 -28.28
CA LYS A 140 -8.80 -15.56 -28.41
C LYS A 140 -9.57 -14.24 -28.28
N VAL A 141 -8.97 -13.25 -27.62
CA VAL A 141 -9.55 -11.90 -27.51
C VAL A 141 -9.31 -11.12 -28.78
N SER A 142 -8.04 -11.07 -29.24
CA SER A 142 -7.65 -10.44 -30.51
C SER A 142 -6.25 -10.91 -30.92
N GLU A 143 -6.11 -11.27 -32.21
CA GLU A 143 -4.82 -11.58 -32.84
C GLU A 143 -4.10 -10.34 -33.38
N THR A 144 -4.80 -9.22 -33.50
CA THR A 144 -4.29 -7.99 -34.15
C THR A 144 -4.01 -6.86 -33.15
N ARG A 145 -4.76 -6.79 -32.05
CA ARG A 145 -4.58 -5.82 -30.99
C ARG A 145 -3.55 -6.33 -29.98
N PRO A 146 -2.54 -5.52 -29.58
CA PRO A 146 -1.66 -5.90 -28.48
C PRO A 146 -2.43 -5.91 -27.16
N ILE A 147 -2.30 -7.01 -26.40
CA ILE A 147 -2.99 -7.23 -25.13
C ILE A 147 -1.97 -7.53 -24.04
N GLY A 148 -2.14 -6.90 -22.87
CA GLY A 148 -1.35 -7.19 -21.70
C GLY A 148 -2.19 -7.20 -20.42
N ILE A 149 -1.88 -8.10 -19.50
CA ILE A 149 -2.48 -8.14 -18.16
C ILE A 149 -1.37 -8.10 -17.11
N LEU A 150 -1.39 -7.08 -16.26
CA LEU A 150 -0.49 -6.97 -15.12
C LEU A 150 -1.03 -7.82 -13.95
N HIS A 151 -0.17 -8.66 -13.36
CA HIS A 151 -0.53 -9.41 -12.16
C HIS A 151 -0.69 -8.50 -10.93
N ALA A 152 -1.43 -9.00 -9.94
CA ALA A 152 -1.65 -8.35 -8.66
C ALA A 152 -0.35 -7.96 -7.95
N SER A 153 0.68 -8.80 -8.07
CA SER A 153 2.00 -8.54 -7.48
C SER A 153 2.81 -7.42 -8.15
N GLY A 154 2.41 -6.97 -9.36
CA GLY A 154 3.20 -6.04 -10.17
C GLY A 154 4.48 -6.61 -10.78
N HIS A 155 4.84 -7.86 -10.49
CA HIS A 155 6.11 -8.48 -10.90
C HIS A 155 6.00 -9.41 -12.12
N ILE A 156 4.79 -9.66 -12.60
CA ILE A 156 4.50 -10.57 -13.71
C ILE A 156 3.48 -9.91 -14.65
N MET A 157 3.64 -10.13 -15.95
CA MET A 157 2.69 -9.68 -16.97
C MET A 157 2.41 -10.82 -17.94
N ASN A 158 1.14 -11.02 -18.31
CA ASN A 158 0.75 -11.89 -19.42
C ASN A 158 0.45 -11.05 -20.66
N VAL A 159 0.94 -11.49 -21.83
CA VAL A 159 0.74 -10.80 -23.10
C VAL A 159 0.35 -11.76 -24.22
N ASN A 160 -0.36 -11.25 -25.25
CA ASN A 160 -0.71 -12.04 -26.42
C ASN A 160 0.44 -12.10 -27.46
N SER A 161 0.23 -12.88 -28.54
CA SER A 161 1.22 -13.04 -29.60
C SER A 161 1.54 -11.71 -30.29
N LYS A 162 0.54 -10.84 -30.49
CA LYS A 162 0.73 -9.52 -31.11
C LYS A 162 1.65 -8.61 -30.30
N ALA A 163 1.51 -8.59 -29.00
CA ALA A 163 2.39 -7.81 -28.12
C ALA A 163 3.85 -8.33 -28.17
N LEU A 164 4.03 -9.66 -28.19
CA LEU A 164 5.36 -10.28 -28.35
C LEU A 164 5.99 -9.94 -29.70
N GLU A 165 5.22 -9.92 -30.79
CA GLU A 165 5.68 -9.48 -32.12
C GLU A 165 6.20 -8.05 -32.09
N LEU A 166 5.40 -7.11 -31.57
CA LEU A 166 5.77 -5.69 -31.50
C LEU A 166 7.03 -5.46 -30.66
N GLY A 167 7.23 -6.25 -29.59
CA GLY A 167 8.42 -6.19 -28.77
C GLY A 167 9.60 -7.02 -29.28
N GLY A 168 9.50 -7.64 -30.47
CA GLY A 168 10.57 -8.45 -31.06
C GLY A 168 10.88 -9.78 -30.33
N LEU A 169 9.95 -10.24 -29.50
CA LEU A 169 10.07 -11.46 -28.71
C LEU A 169 9.34 -12.67 -29.32
N MET A 170 8.56 -12.52 -30.38
CA MET A 170 7.87 -13.64 -31.02
C MET A 170 8.83 -14.44 -31.90
N LYS A 171 9.80 -15.12 -31.27
CA LYS A 171 10.83 -15.95 -31.91
C LYS A 171 11.25 -17.10 -31.02
N THR A 172 11.87 -18.13 -31.60
CA THR A 172 12.47 -19.25 -30.86
C THR A 172 13.88 -18.93 -30.38
N GLY A 173 14.40 -19.75 -29.46
CA GLY A 173 15.80 -19.65 -29.00
C GLY A 173 16.08 -18.48 -28.03
N ILE A 174 15.07 -17.89 -27.44
CA ILE A 174 15.27 -16.89 -26.38
C ILE A 174 15.83 -17.58 -25.13
N ASN A 175 16.97 -17.10 -24.68
CA ASN A 175 17.60 -17.54 -23.43
C ASN A 175 17.51 -16.42 -22.39
N HIS A 176 16.34 -16.28 -21.74
CA HIS A 176 16.12 -15.28 -20.71
C HIS A 176 15.28 -15.90 -19.57
N PRO A 177 15.72 -15.86 -18.31
CA PRO A 177 15.03 -16.55 -17.21
C PRO A 177 13.61 -16.00 -16.96
N GLY A 178 13.36 -14.74 -17.30
CA GLY A 178 12.06 -14.08 -17.17
C GLY A 178 11.11 -14.30 -18.37
N ILE A 179 11.48 -15.10 -19.38
CA ILE A 179 10.69 -15.34 -20.60
C ILE A 179 10.53 -16.85 -20.82
N PRO A 180 9.57 -17.51 -20.15
CA PRO A 180 9.35 -18.95 -20.31
C PRO A 180 8.93 -19.31 -21.74
N LEU A 181 9.49 -20.41 -22.25
CA LEU A 181 9.16 -20.94 -23.57
C LEU A 181 8.12 -22.07 -23.47
N GLY A 182 7.20 -22.10 -24.42
CA GLY A 182 6.26 -23.18 -24.59
C GLY A 182 6.90 -24.40 -25.26
N LYS A 183 6.13 -25.50 -25.38
CA LYS A 183 6.55 -26.72 -26.12
C LYS A 183 6.84 -26.46 -27.58
N ASP A 184 6.30 -25.38 -28.14
CA ASP A 184 6.50 -24.92 -29.52
C ASP A 184 7.79 -24.08 -29.69
N GLY A 185 8.57 -23.89 -28.61
CA GLY A 185 9.82 -23.13 -28.61
C GLY A 185 9.64 -21.61 -28.61
N TYR A 186 8.42 -21.11 -28.62
CA TYR A 186 8.10 -19.68 -28.54
C TYR A 186 7.75 -19.27 -27.09
N PRO A 187 7.86 -17.98 -26.74
CA PRO A 187 7.42 -17.48 -25.43
C PRO A 187 5.97 -17.87 -25.12
N THR A 188 5.71 -18.26 -23.88
CA THR A 188 4.36 -18.61 -23.42
C THR A 188 3.40 -17.40 -23.39
N GLY A 189 3.95 -16.20 -23.34
CA GLY A 189 3.23 -14.93 -23.12
C GLY A 189 3.33 -14.44 -21.69
N GLU A 190 3.91 -15.21 -20.79
CA GLU A 190 4.17 -14.79 -19.41
C GLU A 190 5.58 -14.18 -19.31
N LEU A 191 5.69 -13.00 -18.69
CA LEU A 191 6.91 -12.23 -18.55
C LEU A 191 7.18 -11.93 -17.07
N TYR A 192 8.38 -12.26 -16.59
CA TYR A 192 8.77 -12.09 -15.19
C TYR A 192 9.83 -11.01 -15.02
N GLY A 193 9.54 -10.09 -14.13
CA GLY A 193 10.46 -9.03 -13.74
C GLY A 193 10.59 -7.89 -14.74
N PRO A 194 11.20 -6.76 -14.32
CA PRO A 194 11.27 -5.54 -15.11
C PRO A 194 11.97 -5.71 -16.47
N ASP A 195 13.01 -6.52 -16.52
CA ASP A 195 13.82 -6.70 -17.74
C ASP A 195 13.03 -7.36 -18.86
N ALA A 196 12.17 -8.35 -18.53
CA ALA A 196 11.29 -9.00 -19.50
C ALA A 196 10.04 -8.17 -19.81
N MET A 197 9.50 -7.46 -18.81
CA MET A 197 8.24 -6.72 -18.92
C MET A 197 8.39 -5.37 -19.63
N THR A 198 9.45 -4.60 -19.34
CA THR A 198 9.59 -3.22 -19.80
C THR A 198 9.57 -3.09 -21.34
N PRO A 199 10.27 -3.91 -22.13
CA PRO A 199 10.26 -3.81 -23.58
C PRO A 199 8.88 -4.02 -24.19
N ILE A 200 8.02 -4.82 -23.56
CA ILE A 200 6.67 -5.14 -24.04
C ILE A 200 5.63 -4.21 -23.46
N GLY A 201 5.83 -3.74 -22.24
CA GLY A 201 4.87 -2.90 -21.52
C GLY A 201 4.40 -1.67 -22.31
N ILE A 202 5.30 -1.03 -23.05
CA ILE A 202 4.97 0.15 -23.88
C ILE A 202 3.96 -0.17 -25.00
N HIS A 203 3.97 -1.40 -25.50
CA HIS A 203 3.07 -1.83 -26.59
C HIS A 203 1.68 -2.22 -26.08
N VAL A 204 1.56 -2.53 -24.79
CA VAL A 204 0.31 -2.94 -24.15
C VAL A 204 -0.25 -1.87 -23.18
N GLY A 205 0.20 -0.62 -23.32
CA GLY A 205 -0.31 0.49 -22.52
C GLY A 205 0.29 0.60 -21.11
N PHE A 206 1.22 -0.28 -20.74
CA PHE A 206 1.96 -0.22 -19.49
C PHE A 206 3.28 0.53 -19.70
N ASN A 207 3.16 1.82 -19.94
CA ASN A 207 4.31 2.71 -20.10
C ASN A 207 4.81 3.27 -18.77
N ARG A 208 5.88 4.07 -18.81
CA ARG A 208 6.48 4.70 -17.61
C ARG A 208 5.48 5.55 -16.83
N SER A 209 4.44 6.10 -17.48
CA SER A 209 3.44 6.93 -16.80
C SER A 209 2.54 6.16 -15.82
N MET A 210 2.49 4.84 -15.88
CA MET A 210 1.75 4.05 -14.88
C MET A 210 2.36 4.09 -13.49
N THR A 211 3.69 4.16 -13.41
CA THR A 211 4.42 4.23 -12.13
C THR A 211 4.63 5.66 -11.64
N ASP A 212 4.40 6.63 -12.53
CA ASP A 212 4.32 8.04 -12.18
C ASP A 212 2.84 8.40 -12.27
N SER A 213 2.18 8.52 -11.13
CA SER A 213 0.76 8.87 -11.07
C SER A 213 0.51 10.15 -11.84
N ASP A 214 -0.26 10.07 -12.90
CA ASP A 214 -0.71 11.26 -13.62
C ASP A 214 -1.82 11.98 -12.83
N LYS A 215 -2.20 13.18 -13.28
CA LYS A 215 -3.18 14.01 -12.59
C LYS A 215 -4.51 13.31 -12.36
N ASP A 216 -5.05 12.67 -13.41
CA ASP A 216 -6.36 12.02 -13.32
C ASP A 216 -6.29 10.77 -12.42
N GLY A 217 -5.17 10.04 -12.46
CA GLY A 217 -4.90 8.92 -11.56
C GLY A 217 -4.84 9.38 -10.09
N LEU A 218 -4.16 10.51 -9.82
CA LEU A 218 -4.14 11.07 -8.47
C LEU A 218 -5.52 11.50 -7.98
N VAL A 219 -6.33 12.13 -8.85
CA VAL A 219 -7.72 12.50 -8.53
C VAL A 219 -8.56 11.25 -8.24
N ALA A 220 -8.47 10.22 -9.07
CA ALA A 220 -9.17 8.96 -8.87
C ALA A 220 -8.74 8.28 -7.55
N PHE A 221 -7.44 8.28 -7.25
CA PHE A 221 -6.94 7.74 -6.00
C PHE A 221 -7.41 8.55 -4.77
N GLY A 222 -7.50 9.88 -4.90
CA GLY A 222 -8.08 10.76 -3.89
C GLY A 222 -9.53 10.38 -3.54
N LYS A 223 -10.34 10.01 -4.53
CA LYS A 223 -11.71 9.52 -4.30
C LYS A 223 -11.72 8.21 -3.48
N LEU A 224 -10.82 7.25 -3.79
CA LEU A 224 -10.66 6.03 -2.99
C LEU A 224 -10.30 6.37 -1.53
N CYS A 225 -9.40 7.33 -1.32
CA CYS A 225 -9.02 7.78 0.02
C CYS A 225 -10.22 8.30 0.82
N VAL A 226 -11.05 9.17 0.22
CA VAL A 226 -12.25 9.69 0.91
C VAL A 226 -13.22 8.57 1.28
N ARG A 227 -13.49 7.64 0.34
CA ARG A 227 -14.40 6.50 0.58
C ARG A 227 -13.94 5.58 1.68
N THR A 228 -12.64 5.57 1.98
CA THR A 228 -12.03 4.68 2.98
C THR A 228 -11.54 5.40 4.24
N GLY A 229 -11.81 6.71 4.38
CA GLY A 229 -11.45 7.49 5.56
C GLY A 229 -9.97 7.92 5.62
N VAL A 230 -9.23 7.76 4.52
CA VAL A 230 -7.79 8.07 4.44
C VAL A 230 -7.60 9.56 4.16
N THR A 231 -6.86 10.25 5.02
CA THR A 231 -6.48 11.66 4.83
C THR A 231 -4.98 11.85 4.58
N THR A 232 -4.18 10.86 4.91
CA THR A 232 -2.73 10.82 4.62
C THR A 232 -2.39 9.46 4.04
N VAL A 233 -1.76 9.46 2.88
CA VAL A 233 -1.40 8.24 2.14
C VAL A 233 0.02 8.29 1.63
N THR A 234 0.70 7.15 1.64
CA THR A 234 2.03 7.00 1.04
C THR A 234 1.93 6.60 -0.43
N ASP A 235 3.03 6.84 -1.17
CA ASP A 235 3.33 6.20 -2.45
C ASP A 235 4.73 5.59 -2.35
N LEU A 236 4.78 4.29 -2.02
CA LEU A 236 6.01 3.60 -1.62
C LEU A 236 6.83 3.01 -2.79
N ALA A 237 6.57 3.41 -4.01
CA ALA A 237 7.40 3.05 -5.16
C ALA A 237 7.53 4.20 -6.17
N ALA A 238 7.38 5.43 -5.70
CA ALA A 238 7.41 6.62 -6.54
C ALA A 238 8.79 6.81 -7.20
N ARG A 239 8.80 6.97 -8.50
CA ARG A 239 10.05 7.28 -9.24
C ARG A 239 10.50 8.71 -9.00
N LEU A 240 9.57 9.61 -8.74
CA LEU A 240 9.78 11.03 -8.48
C LEU A 240 10.61 11.69 -9.60
N THR A 241 10.15 11.49 -10.85
CA THR A 241 10.63 12.27 -11.98
C THR A 241 10.27 13.74 -11.81
N GLU A 242 10.91 14.64 -12.52
CA GLU A 242 10.62 16.07 -12.42
C GLU A 242 9.16 16.35 -12.77
N GLU A 243 8.67 15.79 -13.88
CA GLU A 243 7.27 15.92 -14.31
C GLU A 243 6.29 15.32 -13.29
N GLY A 244 6.62 14.14 -12.71
CA GLY A 244 5.79 13.48 -11.69
C GLY A 244 5.69 14.31 -10.43
N VAL A 245 6.79 14.90 -9.96
CA VAL A 245 6.81 15.80 -8.80
C VAL A 245 6.01 17.07 -9.06
N GLU A 246 6.11 17.67 -10.24
CA GLU A 246 5.34 18.85 -10.61
C GLU A 246 3.83 18.54 -10.68
N ALA A 247 3.44 17.40 -11.26
CA ALA A 247 2.06 16.95 -11.28
C ALA A 247 1.51 16.76 -9.85
N MET A 248 2.28 16.10 -8.96
CA MET A 248 1.92 15.93 -7.56
C MET A 248 1.77 17.28 -6.83
N LEU A 249 2.71 18.22 -7.01
CA LEU A 249 2.64 19.55 -6.43
C LEU A 249 1.39 20.32 -6.89
N GLN A 250 1.10 20.26 -8.19
CA GLN A 250 -0.08 20.92 -8.75
C GLN A 250 -1.35 20.36 -8.16
N ILE A 251 -1.57 19.02 -8.21
CA ILE A 251 -2.80 18.38 -7.76
C ILE A 251 -2.99 18.50 -6.26
N THR A 252 -1.95 18.22 -5.46
CA THR A 252 -2.06 18.35 -4.00
C THR A 252 -2.23 19.79 -3.56
N GLY A 253 -1.82 20.76 -4.37
CA GLY A 253 -2.04 22.19 -4.17
C GLY A 253 -3.51 22.63 -4.41
N GLU A 254 -4.29 21.87 -5.18
CA GLU A 254 -5.67 22.19 -5.46
C GLU A 254 -6.56 22.11 -4.20
N LYS A 255 -7.46 23.07 -4.06
CA LYS A 255 -8.36 23.13 -2.88
C LYS A 255 -9.21 21.87 -2.73
N ASN A 256 -9.62 21.27 -3.84
CA ASN A 256 -10.53 20.12 -3.87
C ASN A 256 -9.81 18.75 -3.85
N TYR A 257 -8.47 18.73 -3.72
CA TYR A 257 -7.77 17.46 -3.55
C TYR A 257 -7.86 17.00 -2.08
N PRO A 258 -8.35 15.78 -1.79
CA PRO A 258 -8.81 15.44 -0.44
C PRO A 258 -7.75 14.85 0.48
N THR A 259 -6.49 14.66 0.00
CA THR A 259 -5.54 13.79 0.70
C THR A 259 -4.14 14.42 0.76
N ARG A 260 -3.43 14.18 1.85
CA ARG A 260 -1.98 14.42 1.92
C ARG A 260 -1.25 13.21 1.34
N VAL A 261 -0.29 13.45 0.43
CA VAL A 261 0.51 12.42 -0.22
C VAL A 261 1.94 12.45 0.32
N VAL A 262 2.46 11.27 0.66
CA VAL A 262 3.82 11.05 1.19
C VAL A 262 4.55 10.08 0.26
N PRO A 263 5.09 10.55 -0.89
CA PRO A 263 5.78 9.68 -1.81
C PRO A 263 7.21 9.41 -1.33
N LEU A 264 7.64 8.16 -1.44
CA LEU A 264 8.99 7.72 -1.13
C LEU A 264 9.72 7.39 -2.43
N LYS A 265 10.91 7.97 -2.60
CA LYS A 265 11.77 7.70 -3.76
C LYS A 265 12.18 6.23 -3.76
N VAL A 266 11.78 5.49 -4.77
CA VAL A 266 12.25 4.10 -4.91
C VAL A 266 13.74 4.06 -5.22
N PHE A 267 14.48 3.26 -4.45
CA PHE A 267 15.89 2.96 -4.70
C PHE A 267 15.99 1.87 -5.75
N LEU A 268 16.08 2.27 -7.01
CA LEU A 268 16.19 1.39 -8.16
C LEU A 268 16.93 2.12 -9.29
N GLY A 269 17.95 1.48 -9.85
CA GLY A 269 18.67 1.96 -11.03
C GLY A 269 19.55 3.20 -10.81
N ALA A 270 19.86 3.53 -9.55
CA ALA A 270 20.75 4.62 -9.15
C ALA A 270 21.67 4.17 -8.00
N THR A 271 22.78 4.86 -7.80
CA THR A 271 23.64 4.62 -6.65
C THR A 271 23.03 5.17 -5.35
N PRO A 272 23.43 4.66 -4.18
CA PRO A 272 23.01 5.23 -2.90
C PRO A 272 23.27 6.74 -2.80
N LYS A 273 24.44 7.20 -3.22
CA LYS A 273 24.83 8.62 -3.18
C LYS A 273 23.91 9.49 -4.05
N GLU A 274 23.66 9.09 -5.31
CA GLU A 274 22.76 9.82 -6.21
C GLU A 274 21.35 9.89 -5.64
N THR A 275 20.85 8.80 -5.06
CA THR A 275 19.54 8.73 -4.43
C THR A 275 19.42 9.69 -3.25
N ILE A 276 20.43 9.74 -2.37
CA ILE A 276 20.46 10.65 -1.22
C ILE A 276 20.46 12.12 -1.68
N GLU A 277 21.30 12.49 -2.65
CA GLU A 277 21.35 13.87 -3.15
C GLU A 277 20.03 14.30 -3.82
N LEU A 278 19.43 13.43 -4.61
CA LEU A 278 18.09 13.67 -5.18
C LEU A 278 17.05 13.90 -4.08
N VAL A 279 16.99 13.01 -3.09
CA VAL A 279 15.99 13.08 -2.01
C VAL A 279 16.18 14.32 -1.14
N LYS A 280 17.43 14.76 -0.87
CA LYS A 280 17.70 16.04 -0.21
C LYS A 280 17.14 17.23 -0.99
N SER A 281 17.30 17.22 -2.32
CA SER A 281 16.78 18.29 -3.17
C SER A 281 15.25 18.31 -3.17
N LEU A 282 14.62 17.14 -3.28
CA LEU A 282 13.17 16.97 -3.27
C LEU A 282 12.54 17.37 -1.93
N LYS A 283 13.19 17.08 -0.80
CA LYS A 283 12.70 17.45 0.54
C LYS A 283 12.39 18.95 0.64
N LYS A 284 13.14 19.80 -0.05
CA LYS A 284 12.94 21.26 -0.07
C LYS A 284 11.67 21.70 -0.81
N LYS A 285 11.12 20.84 -1.67
CA LYS A 285 9.86 21.08 -2.41
C LYS A 285 8.62 20.63 -1.64
N SER A 286 8.76 20.08 -0.42
CA SER A 286 7.63 19.64 0.40
C SER A 286 6.67 20.78 0.73
N THR A 287 5.39 20.46 0.74
CA THR A 287 4.30 21.32 1.20
C THR A 287 3.53 20.64 2.33
N ASP A 288 2.51 21.29 2.90
CA ASP A 288 1.66 20.65 3.92
C ASP A 288 0.92 19.42 3.38
N ARG A 289 0.71 19.32 2.06
CA ARG A 289 -0.07 18.26 1.42
C ARG A 289 0.76 17.31 0.55
N LEU A 290 2.04 17.62 0.30
CA LEU A 290 2.99 16.74 -0.38
C LEU A 290 4.27 16.66 0.44
N ARG A 291 4.57 15.49 1.02
CA ARG A 291 5.70 15.28 1.92
C ARG A 291 6.79 14.44 1.26
N LEU A 292 7.72 15.10 0.63
CA LEU A 292 8.91 14.52 -0.01
C LEU A 292 10.06 14.33 1.00
N GLY A 293 11.08 13.55 0.63
CA GLY A 293 12.31 13.45 1.42
C GLY A 293 12.52 12.12 2.14
N ARG A 294 11.93 11.03 1.65
CA ARG A 294 12.08 9.66 2.16
C ARG A 294 12.45 8.69 1.05
N ILE A 295 12.98 7.52 1.41
CA ILE A 295 13.44 6.50 0.46
C ILE A 295 12.69 5.18 0.71
N LYS A 296 12.37 4.46 -0.37
CA LYS A 296 11.92 3.07 -0.38
C LYS A 296 12.98 2.19 -1.00
N ALA A 297 13.54 1.27 -0.23
CA ALA A 297 14.36 0.15 -0.71
C ALA A 297 13.52 -1.14 -0.80
N VAL A 298 13.94 -2.06 -1.65
CA VAL A 298 13.29 -3.36 -1.84
C VAL A 298 14.35 -4.44 -1.68
N ALA A 299 14.33 -5.19 -0.59
CA ALA A 299 15.35 -6.20 -0.29
C ALA A 299 15.09 -7.50 -1.06
N ASP A 300 13.87 -8.01 -1.04
CA ASP A 300 13.44 -9.26 -1.68
C ASP A 300 12.11 -9.11 -2.42
N GLY A 301 11.56 -10.20 -2.90
CA GLY A 301 10.27 -10.21 -3.60
C GLY A 301 9.10 -10.70 -2.74
N SER A 302 8.07 -11.26 -3.38
CA SER A 302 6.83 -11.71 -2.74
C SER A 302 6.85 -13.22 -2.41
N ILE A 303 6.16 -13.62 -1.34
CA ILE A 303 6.04 -15.04 -0.95
C ILE A 303 5.19 -15.80 -1.96
N GLN A 304 4.03 -15.27 -2.37
CA GLN A 304 3.14 -15.88 -3.35
C GLN A 304 3.75 -15.99 -4.75
N GLY A 305 4.71 -15.13 -5.07
CA GLY A 305 5.47 -15.15 -6.31
C GLY A 305 6.76 -15.99 -6.26
N PHE A 306 7.02 -16.67 -5.15
CA PHE A 306 8.23 -17.47 -4.91
C PHE A 306 9.54 -16.68 -5.11
N SER A 307 9.55 -15.41 -4.78
CA SER A 307 10.70 -14.51 -4.92
C SER A 307 11.17 -13.88 -3.60
N ALA A 308 10.51 -14.16 -2.49
CA ALA A 308 10.95 -13.77 -1.15
C ALA A 308 12.14 -14.60 -0.70
N ARG A 309 13.09 -13.98 0.02
CA ARG A 309 14.27 -14.62 0.60
C ARG A 309 13.93 -15.22 1.97
N MET A 310 13.91 -16.55 2.06
CA MET A 310 13.53 -17.29 3.25
C MET A 310 14.70 -18.07 3.83
N ARG A 311 14.81 -18.08 5.15
CA ARG A 311 15.72 -18.99 5.87
C ARG A 311 15.32 -20.44 5.62
N TRP A 312 16.26 -21.35 5.88
CA TRP A 312 15.97 -22.77 5.88
C TRP A 312 14.72 -23.08 6.73
N PRO A 313 13.80 -23.94 6.30
CA PRO A 313 13.89 -24.85 5.14
C PRO A 313 13.45 -24.23 3.79
N GLY A 314 13.20 -22.93 3.68
CA GLY A 314 12.78 -22.29 2.43
C GLY A 314 11.29 -22.47 2.17
N TYR A 315 10.89 -22.57 0.89
CA TYR A 315 9.50 -22.78 0.48
C TYR A 315 9.01 -24.19 0.78
N HIS A 316 7.79 -24.29 1.28
CA HIS A 316 7.17 -25.57 1.66
C HIS A 316 7.06 -26.57 0.50
N ASN A 317 6.80 -26.08 -0.70
CA ASN A 317 6.71 -26.89 -1.91
C ASN A 317 8.09 -27.21 -2.55
N GLY A 318 9.20 -26.82 -1.92
CA GLY A 318 10.55 -27.03 -2.43
C GLY A 318 10.98 -26.09 -3.56
N ALA A 319 10.22 -25.01 -3.82
CA ALA A 319 10.64 -23.98 -4.78
C ALA A 319 11.99 -23.38 -4.38
N PRO A 320 12.83 -22.96 -5.35
CA PRO A 320 14.09 -22.27 -5.07
C PRO A 320 13.86 -21.02 -4.21
N ASN A 321 14.86 -20.68 -3.37
CA ASN A 321 14.82 -19.45 -2.59
C ASN A 321 14.80 -18.22 -3.50
N GLY A 322 14.23 -17.12 -3.02
CA GLY A 322 14.09 -15.88 -3.78
C GLY A 322 15.42 -15.17 -4.07
N LEU A 323 15.31 -13.98 -4.65
CA LEU A 323 16.44 -13.15 -5.08
C LEU A 323 16.57 -11.90 -4.21
N TRP A 324 17.79 -11.39 -4.10
CA TRP A 324 18.02 -10.02 -3.61
C TRP A 324 17.70 -9.03 -4.74
N TYR A 325 16.76 -8.12 -4.48
CA TYR A 325 16.46 -6.99 -5.39
C TYR A 325 17.37 -5.80 -5.11
N THR A 326 17.75 -5.61 -3.85
CA THR A 326 18.86 -4.72 -3.46
C THR A 326 19.96 -5.59 -2.85
N ALA A 327 21.16 -5.51 -3.38
CA ALA A 327 22.30 -6.24 -2.85
C ALA A 327 22.64 -5.77 -1.42
N PRO A 328 23.08 -6.66 -0.50
CA PRO A 328 23.35 -6.30 0.89
C PRO A 328 24.33 -5.14 1.06
N ASP A 329 25.39 -5.08 0.27
CA ASP A 329 26.38 -4.00 0.28
C ASP A 329 25.78 -2.66 -0.13
N GLN A 330 24.93 -2.64 -1.15
CA GLN A 330 24.20 -1.43 -1.57
C GLN A 330 23.22 -0.96 -0.49
N LEU A 331 22.52 -1.88 0.18
CA LEU A 331 21.62 -1.52 1.28
C LEU A 331 22.39 -0.98 2.48
N SER A 332 23.56 -1.57 2.79
CA SER A 332 24.44 -1.08 3.85
C SER A 332 24.90 0.36 3.58
N GLU A 333 25.41 0.64 2.38
CA GLU A 333 25.83 1.99 1.98
C GLU A 333 24.65 2.97 2.01
N LEU A 334 23.47 2.57 1.52
CA LEU A 334 22.26 3.39 1.55
C LEU A 334 21.88 3.78 2.98
N TYR A 335 21.89 2.81 3.90
CA TYR A 335 21.57 3.08 5.31
C TYR A 335 22.57 4.02 5.97
N GLU A 336 23.87 3.81 5.76
CA GLU A 336 24.91 4.70 6.30
C GLU A 336 24.73 6.14 5.82
N LEU A 337 24.57 6.34 4.50
CA LEU A 337 24.38 7.67 3.92
C LEU A 337 23.05 8.30 4.34
N ALA A 338 21.99 7.52 4.49
CA ALA A 338 20.69 8.00 4.92
C ALA A 338 20.70 8.45 6.40
N LEU A 339 21.35 7.71 7.30
CA LEU A 339 21.55 8.12 8.70
C LEU A 339 22.30 9.44 8.79
N VAL A 340 23.42 9.59 8.07
CA VAL A 340 24.21 10.84 8.03
C VAL A 340 23.38 12.00 7.49
N ALA A 341 22.49 11.74 6.52
CA ALA A 341 21.67 12.77 5.89
C ALA A 341 20.38 13.11 6.65
N GLY A 342 20.03 12.36 7.69
CA GLY A 342 18.73 12.48 8.37
C GLY A 342 17.55 12.19 7.45
N ILE A 343 17.69 11.18 6.58
CA ILE A 343 16.68 10.72 5.63
C ILE A 343 16.16 9.36 6.08
N GLN A 344 14.84 9.24 6.26
CA GLN A 344 14.19 8.00 6.63
C GLN A 344 14.17 7.03 5.45
N VAL A 345 14.43 5.74 5.73
CA VAL A 345 14.34 4.64 4.76
C VAL A 345 13.27 3.65 5.19
N HIS A 346 12.39 3.30 4.24
CA HIS A 346 11.45 2.19 4.35
C HIS A 346 11.96 1.05 3.49
N THR A 347 12.10 -0.14 4.05
CA THR A 347 12.66 -1.31 3.33
C THR A 347 11.64 -2.43 3.28
N HIS A 348 11.31 -2.87 2.07
CA HIS A 348 10.50 -4.05 1.82
C HIS A 348 11.27 -5.30 2.24
N THR A 349 10.68 -6.10 3.10
CA THR A 349 11.18 -7.43 3.49
C THR A 349 9.99 -8.37 3.69
N ASN A 350 9.85 -9.40 2.88
CA ASN A 350 8.82 -10.42 3.05
C ASN A 350 9.35 -11.65 3.76
N GLY A 351 10.50 -12.14 3.33
CA GLY A 351 11.15 -13.29 3.93
C GLY A 351 11.89 -12.94 5.22
N ASP A 352 12.02 -13.92 6.09
CA ASP A 352 12.75 -13.82 7.34
C ASP A 352 14.28 -13.68 7.13
N GLU A 353 14.83 -14.22 6.03
CA GLU A 353 16.23 -14.00 5.63
C GLU A 353 16.46 -12.54 5.21
N ALA A 354 15.51 -11.96 4.42
CA ALA A 354 15.60 -10.56 4.02
C ALA A 354 15.45 -9.60 5.21
N THR A 355 14.57 -9.93 6.15
CA THR A 355 14.42 -9.19 7.39
C THR A 355 15.72 -9.19 8.19
N GLU A 356 16.38 -10.36 8.35
CA GLU A 356 17.65 -10.45 9.07
C GLU A 356 18.76 -9.64 8.40
N MET A 357 18.89 -9.75 7.09
CA MET A 357 19.87 -8.98 6.32
C MET A 357 19.68 -7.47 6.53
N ALA A 358 18.44 -6.97 6.47
CA ALA A 358 18.17 -5.56 6.70
C ALA A 358 18.54 -5.10 8.13
N LEU A 359 18.30 -5.96 9.13
CA LEU A 359 18.70 -5.70 10.52
C LEU A 359 20.22 -5.65 10.67
N ASP A 360 20.96 -6.59 10.05
CA ASP A 360 22.42 -6.63 10.09
C ASP A 360 23.04 -5.37 9.44
N MET A 361 22.51 -4.96 8.27
CA MET A 361 22.98 -3.76 7.57
C MET A 361 22.75 -2.50 8.41
N LEU A 362 21.57 -2.36 9.04
CA LEU A 362 21.30 -1.20 9.87
C LEU A 362 22.13 -1.20 11.16
N GLU A 363 22.30 -2.35 11.81
CA GLU A 363 23.16 -2.46 13.00
C GLU A 363 24.58 -2.04 12.69
N GLY A 364 25.11 -2.48 11.53
CA GLY A 364 26.42 -2.08 11.04
C GLY A 364 26.54 -0.57 10.79
N ALA A 365 25.53 0.04 10.20
CA ALA A 365 25.46 1.47 9.94
C ALA A 365 25.37 2.30 11.23
N LEU A 366 24.54 1.88 12.21
CA LEU A 366 24.39 2.57 13.49
C LEU A 366 25.64 2.51 14.37
N LYS A 367 26.45 1.45 14.26
CA LYS A 367 27.75 1.37 14.94
C LYS A 367 28.73 2.44 14.44
N LYS A 368 28.60 2.88 13.18
CA LYS A 368 29.41 3.96 12.58
C LYS A 368 28.78 5.33 12.79
N HIS A 369 27.47 5.41 12.70
CA HIS A 369 26.70 6.67 12.70
C HIS A 369 25.50 6.54 13.63
N ALA A 370 25.70 6.75 14.92
CA ALA A 370 24.62 6.79 15.90
C ALA A 370 23.60 7.87 15.49
N SER A 371 22.35 7.48 15.37
CA SER A 371 21.25 8.37 14.96
C SER A 371 20.02 8.01 15.78
N PRO A 372 19.70 8.76 16.84
CA PRO A 372 18.50 8.54 17.61
C PRO A 372 17.26 8.89 16.75
N ASP A 373 16.15 8.20 17.02
CA ASP A 373 14.84 8.47 16.39
C ASP A 373 14.86 8.45 14.84
N HIS A 374 15.69 7.60 14.23
CA HIS A 374 15.75 7.47 12.76
C HIS A 374 14.48 6.85 12.17
N ARG A 375 13.77 6.03 12.95
CA ARG A 375 12.52 5.31 12.59
C ARG A 375 12.57 4.63 11.23
N PHE A 376 13.71 4.05 10.85
CA PHE A 376 13.75 3.20 9.65
C PHE A 376 12.73 2.11 9.80
N THR A 377 11.89 1.94 8.77
CA THR A 377 10.71 1.10 8.85
C THR A 377 10.87 -0.10 7.93
N LEU A 378 10.71 -1.31 8.47
CA LEU A 378 10.56 -2.50 7.64
C LEU A 378 9.10 -2.66 7.23
N GLN A 379 8.90 -2.88 5.95
CA GLN A 379 7.59 -3.02 5.33
C GLN A 379 7.28 -4.50 5.13
N HIS A 380 6.04 -4.89 5.35
CA HIS A 380 5.48 -6.24 5.27
C HIS A 380 5.96 -7.15 6.40
N CYS A 381 7.25 -7.48 6.49
CA CYS A 381 7.81 -8.36 7.53
C CYS A 381 7.00 -9.64 7.75
N GLN A 382 6.51 -10.24 6.65
CA GLN A 382 5.47 -11.26 6.74
C GLN A 382 5.90 -12.49 7.53
N LEU A 383 7.19 -12.85 7.48
CA LEU A 383 7.77 -13.99 8.18
C LEU A 383 8.69 -13.60 9.35
N ALA A 384 8.69 -12.33 9.77
CA ALA A 384 9.52 -11.89 10.88
C ALA A 384 9.16 -12.62 12.19
N ASP A 385 10.19 -13.09 12.89
CA ASP A 385 10.06 -13.80 14.16
C ASP A 385 10.24 -12.90 15.39
N THR A 386 9.97 -13.44 16.57
CA THR A 386 10.11 -12.72 17.85
C THR A 386 11.51 -12.17 18.09
N ALA A 387 12.56 -12.88 17.66
CA ALA A 387 13.95 -12.43 17.85
C ALA A 387 14.22 -11.21 16.95
N GLN A 388 13.69 -11.21 15.74
CA GLN A 388 13.80 -10.10 14.80
C GLN A 388 13.03 -8.86 15.29
N PHE A 389 11.81 -9.00 15.81
CA PHE A 389 11.09 -7.87 16.43
C PHE A 389 11.82 -7.30 17.63
N ARG A 390 12.43 -8.14 18.47
CA ARG A 390 13.27 -7.67 19.60
C ARG A 390 14.51 -6.91 19.10
N ARG A 391 15.13 -7.35 17.98
CA ARG A 391 16.22 -6.60 17.34
C ARG A 391 15.75 -5.27 16.79
N MET A 392 14.61 -5.24 16.07
CA MET A 392 14.01 -3.99 15.59
C MET A 392 13.81 -2.99 16.73
N LYS A 393 13.27 -3.44 17.87
CA LYS A 393 13.09 -2.57 19.04
C LYS A 393 14.42 -2.01 19.56
N LYS A 394 15.46 -2.84 19.66
CA LYS A 394 16.80 -2.40 20.10
C LYS A 394 17.45 -1.43 19.14
N LEU A 395 17.18 -1.57 17.85
CA LEU A 395 17.71 -0.72 16.80
C LEU A 395 16.82 0.52 16.55
N GLU A 396 15.78 0.75 17.37
CA GLU A 396 14.82 1.87 17.22
C GLU A 396 14.12 1.91 15.84
N MET A 397 13.95 0.74 15.23
CA MET A 397 13.19 0.60 13.99
C MET A 397 11.68 0.58 14.24
N CYS A 398 10.93 0.83 13.18
CA CYS A 398 9.50 0.61 13.11
C CYS A 398 9.19 -0.57 12.19
N VAL A 399 7.98 -1.12 12.31
CA VAL A 399 7.45 -2.14 11.40
C VAL A 399 6.08 -1.74 10.88
N ASN A 400 5.80 -2.06 9.63
CA ASN A 400 4.48 -1.88 9.02
C ASN A 400 4.06 -3.21 8.39
N LEU A 401 3.11 -3.92 9.03
CA LEU A 401 2.76 -5.29 8.72
C LEU A 401 1.63 -5.38 7.69
N PHE A 402 1.71 -6.38 6.80
CA PHE A 402 0.73 -6.57 5.74
C PHE A 402 -0.40 -7.52 6.17
N ALA A 403 -1.29 -7.07 7.05
CA ALA A 403 -2.33 -7.90 7.65
C ALA A 403 -3.31 -8.51 6.61
N ASN A 404 -3.57 -7.82 5.49
CA ASN A 404 -4.48 -8.29 4.44
C ASN A 404 -4.04 -9.61 3.79
N HIS A 405 -2.76 -9.98 3.88
CA HIS A 405 -2.27 -11.26 3.36
C HIS A 405 -2.97 -12.48 3.97
N HIS A 406 -3.47 -12.39 5.20
CA HIS A 406 -4.24 -13.49 5.79
C HIS A 406 -5.50 -13.78 5.01
N TYR A 407 -6.24 -12.73 4.65
CA TYR A 407 -7.49 -12.90 3.90
C TYR A 407 -7.22 -13.37 2.48
N TYR A 408 -6.35 -12.66 1.76
CA TYR A 408 -6.18 -12.90 0.33
C TYR A 408 -5.37 -14.15 0.01
N TRP A 409 -4.26 -14.40 0.69
CA TRP A 409 -3.33 -15.50 0.36
C TRP A 409 -3.14 -16.51 1.50
N GLY A 410 -3.81 -16.36 2.62
CA GLY A 410 -3.60 -17.21 3.80
C GLY A 410 -3.77 -18.70 3.52
N ASP A 411 -4.79 -19.09 2.74
CA ASP A 411 -5.00 -20.48 2.38
C ASP A 411 -3.88 -21.04 1.52
N GLU A 412 -3.36 -20.24 0.58
CA GLU A 412 -2.27 -20.63 -0.30
C GLU A 412 -0.92 -20.66 0.43
N HIS A 413 -0.72 -19.74 1.36
CA HIS A 413 0.46 -19.77 2.23
C HIS A 413 0.48 -21.02 3.10
N TYR A 414 -0.66 -21.39 3.65
CA TYR A 414 -0.80 -22.60 4.46
C TYR A 414 -0.49 -23.88 3.67
N LYS A 415 -1.05 -23.99 2.46
CA LYS A 415 -0.98 -25.22 1.65
C LYS A 415 0.28 -25.33 0.82
N LEU A 416 0.81 -24.23 0.29
CA LEU A 416 1.74 -24.25 -0.84
C LEU A 416 3.07 -23.55 -0.54
N THR A 417 3.06 -22.32 -0.01
CA THR A 417 4.29 -21.50 0.00
C THR A 417 5.13 -21.67 1.26
N VAL A 418 4.56 -21.51 2.46
CA VAL A 418 5.32 -21.54 3.72
C VAL A 418 4.95 -22.70 4.63
N GLY A 419 3.84 -23.37 4.37
CA GLY A 419 3.33 -24.48 5.17
C GLY A 419 2.62 -24.06 6.45
N PRO A 420 1.94 -25.01 7.14
CA PRO A 420 1.07 -24.74 8.27
C PRO A 420 1.72 -23.93 9.39
N ASP A 421 2.86 -24.40 9.88
CA ASP A 421 3.50 -23.84 11.08
C ASP A 421 3.93 -22.37 10.90
N ARG A 422 4.47 -22.03 9.73
CA ARG A 422 4.91 -20.67 9.43
C ARG A 422 3.74 -19.78 9.04
N ALA A 423 2.74 -20.32 8.33
CA ALA A 423 1.55 -19.57 7.95
C ALA A 423 0.78 -19.06 9.16
N LEU A 424 0.67 -19.86 10.23
CA LEU A 424 0.01 -19.47 11.48
C LEU A 424 0.71 -18.29 12.19
N LYS A 425 2.01 -18.10 11.95
CA LYS A 425 2.82 -17.04 12.57
C LYS A 425 3.11 -15.85 11.67
N MET A 426 2.59 -15.85 10.44
CA MET A 426 2.80 -14.72 9.52
C MET A 426 2.17 -13.43 10.02
N ASN A 427 2.75 -12.30 9.64
CA ASN A 427 2.27 -10.95 10.00
C ASN A 427 1.92 -10.87 11.50
N ALA A 428 2.90 -11.16 12.35
CA ALA A 428 2.75 -11.38 13.78
C ALA A 428 2.51 -10.08 14.56
N CYS A 429 1.32 -9.50 14.40
CA CYS A 429 0.94 -8.20 14.99
C CYS A 429 1.01 -8.23 16.53
N LYS A 430 0.51 -9.29 17.16
CA LYS A 430 0.54 -9.40 18.64
C LYS A 430 1.95 -9.53 19.18
N THR A 431 2.79 -10.31 18.49
CA THR A 431 4.20 -10.44 18.82
C THR A 431 4.94 -9.10 18.67
N ALA A 432 4.69 -8.35 17.61
CA ALA A 432 5.25 -7.01 17.43
C ALA A 432 4.86 -6.07 18.57
N LEU A 433 3.58 -6.00 18.94
CA LEU A 433 3.10 -5.21 20.08
C LEU A 433 3.76 -5.63 21.40
N ASN A 434 3.81 -6.93 21.68
CA ASN A 434 4.39 -7.46 22.93
C ASN A 434 5.89 -7.19 23.05
N THR A 435 6.61 -7.07 21.95
CA THR A 435 8.04 -6.68 21.97
C THR A 435 8.23 -5.18 22.09
N GLY A 436 7.18 -4.39 21.93
CA GLY A 436 7.20 -2.93 22.03
C GLY A 436 7.86 -2.24 20.83
N VAL A 437 7.97 -2.92 19.67
CA VAL A 437 8.37 -2.25 18.44
C VAL A 437 7.21 -1.39 17.92
N PRO A 438 7.44 -0.12 17.54
CA PRO A 438 6.40 0.71 16.97
C PRO A 438 5.85 0.08 15.69
N MET A 439 4.52 -0.11 15.64
CA MET A 439 3.86 -0.90 14.61
C MET A 439 2.76 -0.11 13.91
N ALA A 440 2.66 -0.29 12.60
CA ALA A 440 1.53 0.02 11.76
C ALA A 440 1.07 -1.24 11.01
N ILE A 441 -0.10 -1.14 10.39
CA ILE A 441 -0.63 -2.13 9.45
C ILE A 441 -1.09 -1.43 8.17
N HIS A 442 -1.02 -2.12 7.03
CA HIS A 442 -1.26 -1.51 5.72
C HIS A 442 -2.00 -2.42 4.74
N SER A 443 -2.55 -1.83 3.68
CA SER A 443 -3.25 -2.51 2.60
C SER A 443 -2.36 -2.89 1.41
N ASP A 444 -1.25 -2.18 1.21
CA ASP A 444 -0.41 -2.28 0.00
C ASP A 444 -1.21 -2.06 -1.30
N ALA A 445 -2.13 -1.10 -1.29
CA ALA A 445 -2.94 -0.79 -2.47
C ALA A 445 -2.02 -0.43 -3.67
N PRO A 446 -2.20 -1.02 -4.86
CA PRO A 446 -3.31 -1.84 -5.35
C PRO A 446 -3.18 -3.35 -5.13
N VAL A 447 -2.14 -3.86 -4.48
CA VAL A 447 -1.94 -5.31 -4.24
C VAL A 447 -3.18 -5.90 -3.55
N THR A 448 -3.67 -5.23 -2.50
CA THR A 448 -5.04 -5.40 -2.00
C THR A 448 -5.79 -4.06 -2.07
N PRO A 449 -7.13 -4.05 -1.99
CA PRO A 449 -7.87 -2.79 -1.98
C PRO A 449 -7.46 -1.85 -0.85
N LEU A 450 -7.40 -0.54 -1.15
CA LEU A 450 -7.27 0.48 -0.11
C LEU A 450 -8.45 0.37 0.86
N GLY A 451 -8.18 0.20 2.16
CA GLY A 451 -9.25 0.05 3.14
C GLY A 451 -8.72 -0.18 4.56
N PRO A 452 -8.35 0.88 5.31
CA PRO A 452 -7.79 0.72 6.65
C PRO A 452 -8.67 -0.06 7.63
N LEU A 453 -10.00 0.10 7.58
CA LEU A 453 -10.94 -0.69 8.41
C LEU A 453 -10.92 -2.18 8.05
N PHE A 454 -10.78 -2.52 6.75
CA PHE A 454 -10.59 -3.90 6.33
C PHE A 454 -9.23 -4.44 6.78
N THR A 455 -8.18 -3.64 6.70
CA THR A 455 -6.84 -4.00 7.19
C THR A 455 -6.86 -4.24 8.70
N ALA A 456 -7.52 -3.37 9.47
CA ALA A 456 -7.76 -3.56 10.90
C ALA A 456 -8.55 -4.85 11.17
N TRP A 457 -9.62 -5.11 10.43
CA TRP A 457 -10.40 -6.35 10.52
C TRP A 457 -9.54 -7.59 10.27
N CYS A 458 -8.64 -7.56 9.28
CA CYS A 458 -7.71 -8.66 9.02
C CYS A 458 -6.80 -8.94 10.23
N ALA A 459 -6.24 -7.92 10.85
CA ALA A 459 -5.37 -8.06 12.03
C ALA A 459 -6.12 -8.54 13.28
N VAL A 460 -7.38 -8.11 13.46
CA VAL A 460 -8.24 -8.49 14.59
C VAL A 460 -8.75 -9.91 14.46
N ASN A 461 -9.19 -10.32 13.28
CA ASN A 461 -9.87 -11.60 13.07
C ASN A 461 -8.96 -12.70 12.53
N ARG A 462 -7.94 -12.36 11.74
CA ARG A 462 -7.00 -13.27 11.09
C ARG A 462 -7.68 -14.38 10.29
N LEU A 463 -8.79 -14.03 9.61
CA LEU A 463 -9.54 -14.95 8.76
C LEU A 463 -8.97 -14.97 7.35
N THR A 464 -8.86 -16.18 6.78
CA THR A 464 -8.61 -16.38 5.35
C THR A 464 -9.92 -16.24 4.56
N ALA A 465 -9.82 -16.16 3.23
CA ALA A 465 -11.00 -16.12 2.36
C ALA A 465 -11.88 -17.39 2.49
N SER A 466 -11.33 -18.53 2.87
CA SER A 466 -12.08 -19.76 3.16
C SER A 466 -12.70 -19.80 4.57
N GLY A 467 -12.47 -18.78 5.40
CA GLY A 467 -12.96 -18.72 6.78
C GLY A 467 -12.06 -19.40 7.82
N ARG A 468 -10.85 -19.84 7.45
CA ARG A 468 -9.89 -20.39 8.40
C ARG A 468 -9.32 -19.27 9.28
N VAL A 469 -9.22 -19.51 10.59
CA VAL A 469 -8.44 -18.67 11.50
C VAL A 469 -6.96 -19.05 11.35
N GLN A 470 -6.13 -18.05 11.04
CA GLN A 470 -4.69 -18.26 10.78
C GLN A 470 -3.84 -17.63 11.88
N GLY A 471 -3.58 -18.39 12.96
CA GLY A 471 -2.81 -17.96 14.13
C GLY A 471 -3.60 -17.06 15.08
N GLU A 472 -4.49 -17.68 15.84
CA GLU A 472 -5.38 -16.98 16.79
C GLU A 472 -4.60 -16.17 17.83
N GLU A 473 -3.43 -16.66 18.24
CA GLU A 473 -2.54 -16.05 19.21
C GLU A 473 -1.93 -14.72 18.75
N GLU A 474 -1.96 -14.45 17.47
CA GLU A 474 -1.47 -13.20 16.86
C GLU A 474 -2.57 -12.17 16.61
N ARG A 475 -3.80 -12.44 17.03
CA ARG A 475 -4.90 -11.45 17.00
C ARG A 475 -4.58 -10.27 17.90
N ILE A 476 -4.93 -9.08 17.44
CA ILE A 476 -4.85 -7.85 18.24
C ILE A 476 -6.26 -7.32 18.53
N THR A 477 -6.38 -6.41 19.48
CA THR A 477 -7.67 -5.77 19.79
C THR A 477 -8.08 -4.77 18.71
N ILE A 478 -9.36 -4.37 18.70
CA ILE A 478 -9.82 -3.30 17.81
C ILE A 478 -9.07 -1.99 18.12
N GLU A 479 -8.83 -1.69 19.38
CA GLU A 479 -8.09 -0.51 19.82
C GLU A 479 -6.65 -0.50 19.27
N ASP A 480 -5.94 -1.62 19.37
CA ASP A 480 -4.59 -1.78 18.82
C ASP A 480 -4.58 -1.59 17.31
N ALA A 481 -5.58 -2.17 16.60
CA ALA A 481 -5.71 -2.07 15.16
C ALA A 481 -6.05 -0.64 14.70
N MET A 482 -6.96 0.04 15.41
CA MET A 482 -7.30 1.44 15.11
C MET A 482 -6.12 2.38 15.39
N TYR A 483 -5.33 2.12 16.44
CA TYR A 483 -4.07 2.83 16.66
C TYR A 483 -3.09 2.60 15.51
N ALA A 484 -2.96 1.36 15.03
CA ALA A 484 -2.01 1.01 13.96
C ALA A 484 -2.35 1.64 12.59
N ILE A 485 -3.61 1.99 12.31
CA ILE A 485 -4.04 2.70 11.09
C ILE A 485 -4.18 4.22 11.26
N THR A 486 -3.83 4.76 12.43
CA THR A 486 -3.88 6.20 12.74
C THR A 486 -2.53 6.68 13.28
N LEU A 487 -2.39 6.81 14.60
CA LEU A 487 -1.17 7.34 15.23
C LEU A 487 0.05 6.43 15.03
N GLY A 488 -0.13 5.11 15.06
CA GLY A 488 0.93 4.14 14.78
C GLY A 488 1.50 4.32 13.36
N ALA A 489 0.62 4.42 12.35
CA ALA A 489 1.05 4.67 10.97
C ALA A 489 1.70 6.05 10.82
N ALA A 490 1.16 7.10 11.44
CA ALA A 490 1.77 8.42 11.45
C ALA A 490 3.18 8.40 12.07
N TYR A 491 3.37 7.61 13.15
CA TYR A 491 4.67 7.45 13.80
C TYR A 491 5.71 6.84 12.88
N THR A 492 5.34 5.81 12.11
CA THR A 492 6.25 5.17 11.14
C THR A 492 6.68 6.10 9.99
N LEU A 493 6.02 7.25 9.85
CA LEU A 493 6.29 8.26 8.82
C LEU A 493 6.94 9.52 9.40
N HIS A 494 7.31 9.57 10.67
CA HIS A 494 7.71 10.81 11.35
C HIS A 494 6.67 11.95 11.22
N MET A 495 5.39 11.62 11.27
CA MET A 495 4.28 12.58 11.11
C MET A 495 3.33 12.59 12.30
N ASP A 496 3.64 11.86 13.37
CA ASP A 496 2.84 11.79 14.61
C ASP A 496 2.71 13.13 15.35
N GLY A 497 3.61 14.07 15.11
CA GLY A 497 3.47 15.47 15.54
C GLY A 497 2.47 16.30 14.74
N GLU A 498 2.01 15.81 13.59
CA GLU A 498 1.15 16.55 12.66
C GLU A 498 -0.23 15.93 12.43
N VAL A 499 -0.32 14.58 12.45
CA VAL A 499 -1.52 13.80 12.14
C VAL A 499 -1.60 12.54 13.02
N GLY A 500 -2.66 11.76 12.86
CA GLY A 500 -2.84 10.45 13.52
C GLY A 500 -3.51 10.53 14.89
N SER A 501 -3.65 11.72 15.48
CA SER A 501 -4.47 11.97 16.68
C SER A 501 -5.07 13.37 16.63
N LEU A 502 -6.12 13.61 17.42
CA LEU A 502 -6.81 14.90 17.49
C LEU A 502 -6.28 15.70 18.69
N GLU A 503 -5.18 16.38 18.48
CA GLU A 503 -4.48 17.19 19.48
C GLU A 503 -4.27 18.63 19.01
N THR A 504 -4.17 19.55 19.94
CA THR A 504 -3.92 20.97 19.65
C THR A 504 -2.67 21.15 18.77
N GLY A 505 -2.81 21.90 17.69
CA GLY A 505 -1.75 22.21 16.73
C GLY A 505 -1.62 21.22 15.59
N LYS A 506 -2.16 20.00 15.69
CA LYS A 506 -2.19 19.03 14.59
C LYS A 506 -3.17 19.45 13.49
N SER A 507 -3.05 18.86 12.32
CA SER A 507 -3.94 19.09 11.20
C SER A 507 -5.37 18.62 11.53
N ALA A 508 -6.35 19.41 11.14
CA ALA A 508 -7.76 19.04 11.23
C ALA A 508 -8.09 18.02 10.11
N ASP A 509 -7.56 16.81 10.29
CA ASP A 509 -7.72 15.68 9.39
C ASP A 509 -8.56 14.62 10.12
N PHE A 510 -9.78 14.37 9.63
CA PHE A 510 -10.74 13.48 10.28
C PHE A 510 -11.22 12.39 9.32
N ALA A 511 -11.40 11.19 9.83
CA ALA A 511 -12.27 10.17 9.27
C ALA A 511 -13.64 10.30 9.97
N ILE A 512 -14.70 10.38 9.19
CA ILE A 512 -16.06 10.56 9.69
C ILE A 512 -16.82 9.27 9.40
N LEU A 513 -17.24 8.58 10.46
CA LEU A 513 -17.85 7.25 10.40
C LEU A 513 -19.32 7.30 10.77
N GLU A 514 -20.12 6.41 10.17
CA GLU A 514 -21.54 6.26 10.51
C GLU A 514 -21.73 5.59 11.87
N GLU A 515 -20.79 4.72 12.28
CA GLU A 515 -20.89 3.85 13.45
C GLU A 515 -19.58 3.87 14.25
N ASP A 516 -19.69 3.59 15.55
CA ASP A 516 -18.52 3.49 16.44
C ASP A 516 -17.78 2.16 16.24
N PRO A 517 -16.54 2.17 15.73
CA PRO A 517 -15.79 0.95 15.49
C PRO A 517 -15.45 0.16 16.75
N TYR A 518 -15.49 0.80 17.93
CA TYR A 518 -15.23 0.11 19.22
C TYR A 518 -16.47 -0.58 19.80
N LEU A 519 -17.65 -0.32 19.23
CA LEU A 519 -18.92 -0.93 19.68
C LEU A 519 -19.42 -2.03 18.73
N CYS A 520 -18.82 -2.21 17.56
CA CYS A 520 -19.17 -3.29 16.66
C CYS A 520 -18.58 -4.63 17.12
N ALA A 521 -19.18 -5.73 16.68
CA ALA A 521 -18.55 -7.04 16.81
C ALA A 521 -17.26 -7.09 15.98
N PRO A 522 -16.20 -7.79 16.41
CA PRO A 522 -14.93 -7.82 15.70
C PRO A 522 -15.02 -8.24 14.23
N ASP A 523 -15.93 -9.15 13.89
CA ASP A 523 -16.19 -9.61 12.51
C ASP A 523 -16.91 -8.57 11.64
N GLU A 524 -17.57 -7.58 12.25
CA GLU A 524 -18.27 -6.48 11.59
C GLU A 524 -17.41 -5.23 11.36
N LEU A 525 -16.21 -5.16 11.91
CA LEU A 525 -15.34 -3.96 11.81
C LEU A 525 -15.14 -3.49 10.36
N LYS A 526 -15.02 -4.40 9.42
CA LYS A 526 -14.88 -4.09 7.98
C LYS A 526 -16.12 -3.47 7.34
N ASN A 527 -17.29 -3.62 7.99
CA ASN A 527 -18.59 -3.15 7.51
C ASN A 527 -18.94 -1.75 8.04
N VAL A 528 -18.16 -1.21 8.97
CA VAL A 528 -18.31 0.16 9.46
C VAL A 528 -18.17 1.12 8.28
N LYS A 529 -19.22 1.91 8.04
CA LYS A 529 -19.29 2.79 6.88
C LYS A 529 -18.56 4.11 7.14
N VAL A 530 -17.77 4.51 6.17
CA VAL A 530 -17.16 5.84 6.12
C VAL A 530 -18.15 6.79 5.45
N TRP A 531 -18.56 7.84 6.16
CA TRP A 531 -19.37 8.93 5.60
C TRP A 531 -18.51 9.79 4.66
N GLY A 532 -17.27 10.06 5.03
CA GLY A 532 -16.33 10.88 4.29
C GLY A 532 -15.13 11.27 5.15
N THR A 533 -14.43 12.31 4.72
CA THR A 533 -13.22 12.81 5.40
C THR A 533 -13.27 14.33 5.58
N MET A 534 -12.47 14.82 6.52
CA MET A 534 -12.02 16.20 6.55
C MET A 534 -10.49 16.22 6.40
N GLN A 535 -9.97 17.06 5.52
CA GLN A 535 -8.54 17.25 5.33
C GLN A 535 -8.19 18.74 5.43
N GLY A 536 -7.38 19.09 6.44
CA GLY A 536 -7.02 20.49 6.70
C GLY A 536 -8.25 21.39 6.90
N GLY A 537 -9.28 20.91 7.61
CA GLY A 537 -10.52 21.63 7.87
C GLY A 537 -11.52 21.67 6.69
N ARG A 538 -11.27 20.94 5.59
CA ARG A 538 -12.18 20.84 4.43
C ARG A 538 -12.88 19.50 4.41
N ILE A 539 -14.17 19.53 4.26
CA ILE A 539 -15.05 18.36 4.27
C ILE A 539 -15.17 17.77 2.86
N PHE A 540 -15.09 16.43 2.78
CA PHE A 540 -15.30 15.65 1.56
C PHE A 540 -16.28 14.52 1.86
N ASP A 541 -17.48 14.60 1.29
CA ASP A 541 -18.51 13.56 1.42
C ASP A 541 -18.30 12.47 0.37
N ALA A 542 -18.19 11.22 0.80
CA ALA A 542 -17.96 10.07 -0.07
C ALA A 542 -19.08 9.83 -1.10
N LYS A 543 -20.28 10.35 -0.88
CA LYS A 543 -21.42 10.21 -1.80
C LYS A 543 -21.43 11.24 -2.94
N THR A 544 -20.72 12.35 -2.78
CA THR A 544 -20.75 13.48 -3.73
C THR A 544 -19.49 13.62 -4.58
N LEU A 545 -18.60 12.65 -4.51
CA LEU A 545 -17.30 12.63 -5.23
C LEU A 545 -17.45 12.30 -6.71
#